data_ebec0a71b9afb1ce2ce387c0dc150635
#
_entry.id   ebec0a71b9afb1ce2ce387c0dc150635
#
_cell.length_a   1.000
_cell.length_b   1.000
_cell.length_c   1.000
_cell.angle_alpha   90.00
_cell.angle_beta   90.00
_cell.angle_gamma   90.00
#
_symmetry.space_group_name_H-M   'P 1'
#
loop_
_entity.id
_entity.type
_entity.pdbx_description
1 polymer ?
#
loop_
_entity_poly.entity_id
_entity_poly.type
_entity_poly.pdbx_seq_one_letter_code
_entity_poly.pdbx_strand_id
1 'polypeptide(L)'
;MAQSAANIDESWIGTNAEQVFGQHTGCPVFVTNDADAAGMAEMRYGVGKGEEGVVMLITIGTGLGTALFYKGMMIPNTELGHLLWPHGKSAEAYASSGARERLKISRKEWAERFNGYLLHLERLFSPDLFILGGGESKFFEQYKS
;
A
#
# COMPACT_ATOMS: atom_id res chain seq x y z
N MET A 1 0.34 -16.44 -10.11
CA MET A 1 -0.86 -16.21 -10.98
C MET A 1 -1.61 -14.99 -10.47
N ALA A 2 -2.05 -14.12 -11.36
CA ALA A 2 -2.87 -12.95 -11.01
C ALA A 2 -4.22 -13.41 -10.42
N GLN A 3 -4.54 -12.98 -9.21
CA GLN A 3 -5.78 -13.34 -8.52
C GLN A 3 -6.87 -12.27 -8.70
N SER A 4 -6.48 -11.06 -9.02
CA SER A 4 -7.38 -9.94 -9.32
C SER A 4 -6.80 -9.06 -10.44
N ALA A 5 -7.65 -8.25 -11.05
CA ALA A 5 -7.31 -7.36 -12.17
C ALA A 5 -7.97 -5.98 -11.95
N ALA A 6 -7.70 -5.35 -10.78
CA ALA A 6 -8.39 -4.13 -10.37
C ALA A 6 -8.17 -2.93 -11.33
N ASN A 7 -7.00 -2.85 -11.97
CA ASN A 7 -6.62 -1.75 -12.86
C ASN A 7 -6.07 -2.22 -14.22
N ILE A 8 -6.26 -3.49 -14.56
CA ILE A 8 -5.84 -4.11 -15.82
C ILE A 8 -7.00 -4.91 -16.40
N ASP A 9 -6.87 -5.36 -17.65
CA ASP A 9 -7.88 -6.17 -18.32
C ASP A 9 -8.15 -7.48 -17.57
N GLU A 10 -9.41 -7.86 -17.43
CA GLU A 10 -9.84 -9.05 -16.70
C GLU A 10 -9.26 -10.35 -17.26
N SER A 11 -8.84 -10.38 -18.54
CA SER A 11 -8.17 -11.52 -19.15
C SER A 11 -6.85 -11.93 -18.47
N TRP A 12 -6.30 -11.04 -17.64
CA TRP A 12 -5.12 -11.34 -16.82
C TRP A 12 -5.41 -12.24 -15.61
N ILE A 13 -6.67 -12.34 -15.19
CA ILE A 13 -7.05 -13.22 -14.07
C ILE A 13 -6.71 -14.67 -14.43
N GLY A 14 -5.97 -15.34 -13.58
CA GLY A 14 -5.46 -16.69 -13.80
C GLY A 14 -4.19 -16.78 -14.67
N THR A 15 -3.72 -15.66 -15.22
CA THR A 15 -2.49 -15.62 -16.03
C THR A 15 -1.24 -15.69 -15.14
N ASN A 16 -0.28 -16.51 -15.55
CA ASN A 16 1.06 -16.49 -14.95
C ASN A 16 1.94 -15.43 -15.66
N ALA A 17 1.96 -14.21 -15.12
CA ALA A 17 2.69 -13.09 -15.70
C ALA A 17 4.21 -13.37 -15.79
N GLU A 18 4.81 -14.05 -14.82
CA GLU A 18 6.23 -14.42 -14.86
C GLU A 18 6.54 -15.30 -16.08
N GLN A 19 5.69 -16.28 -16.35
CA GLN A 19 5.83 -17.15 -17.51
C GLN A 19 5.65 -16.39 -18.82
N VAL A 20 4.60 -15.57 -18.91
CA VAL A 20 4.31 -14.79 -20.14
C VAL A 20 5.46 -13.85 -20.46
N PHE A 21 5.87 -13.03 -19.52
CA PHE A 21 6.96 -12.09 -19.75
C PHE A 21 8.30 -12.79 -19.93
N GLY A 22 8.58 -13.86 -19.18
CA GLY A 22 9.81 -14.65 -19.33
C GLY A 22 9.95 -15.26 -20.71
N GLN A 23 8.86 -15.82 -21.27
CA GLN A 23 8.84 -16.36 -22.63
C GLN A 23 9.11 -15.31 -23.71
N HIS A 24 8.55 -14.10 -23.54
CA HIS A 24 8.70 -13.02 -24.52
C HIS A 24 10.04 -12.29 -24.43
N THR A 25 10.64 -12.20 -23.25
CA THR A 25 11.88 -11.45 -23.03
C THR A 25 13.12 -12.31 -23.03
N GLY A 26 12.98 -13.62 -22.82
CA GLY A 26 14.09 -14.54 -22.60
C GLY A 26 14.86 -14.30 -21.30
N CYS A 27 14.31 -13.50 -20.38
CA CYS A 27 14.93 -13.15 -19.10
C CYS A 27 14.19 -13.80 -17.93
N PRO A 28 14.85 -14.05 -16.79
CA PRO A 28 14.17 -14.36 -15.54
C PRO A 28 13.26 -13.19 -15.14
N VAL A 29 11.99 -13.49 -14.85
CA VAL A 29 10.98 -12.49 -14.46
C VAL A 29 10.42 -12.85 -13.09
N PHE A 30 10.37 -11.86 -12.21
CA PHE A 30 9.75 -11.94 -10.90
C PHE A 30 8.66 -10.88 -10.82
N VAL A 31 7.48 -11.26 -10.38
CA VAL A 31 6.32 -10.38 -10.25
C VAL A 31 6.01 -10.18 -8.78
N THR A 32 5.90 -8.94 -8.35
CA THR A 32 5.49 -8.58 -7.00
C THR A 32 4.46 -7.44 -7.05
N ASN A 33 3.72 -7.24 -5.97
CA ASN A 33 2.85 -6.10 -5.77
C ASN A 33 3.69 -4.81 -5.70
N ASP A 34 3.16 -3.68 -6.15
CA ASP A 34 3.87 -2.40 -6.19
C ASP A 34 4.17 -1.84 -4.78
N ALA A 35 3.26 -2.02 -3.83
CA ALA A 35 3.50 -1.64 -2.44
C ALA A 35 4.55 -2.54 -1.78
N ASP A 36 4.53 -3.86 -2.06
CA ASP A 36 5.56 -4.79 -1.60
C ASP A 36 6.94 -4.39 -2.17
N ALA A 37 7.02 -4.06 -3.47
CA ALA A 37 8.26 -3.60 -4.09
C ALA A 37 8.78 -2.31 -3.47
N ALA A 38 7.90 -1.33 -3.22
CA ALA A 38 8.25 -0.08 -2.55
C ALA A 38 8.73 -0.35 -1.12
N GLY A 39 8.04 -1.21 -0.38
CA GLY A 39 8.41 -1.62 0.96
C GLY A 39 9.80 -2.28 1.02
N MET A 40 10.07 -3.21 0.10
CA MET A 40 11.39 -3.84 0.00
C MET A 40 12.50 -2.82 -0.26
N ALA A 41 12.23 -1.80 -1.09
CA ALA A 41 13.18 -0.73 -1.36
C ALA A 41 13.45 0.12 -0.11
N GLU A 42 12.41 0.50 0.64
CA GLU A 42 12.52 1.27 1.87
C GLU A 42 13.25 0.48 2.98
N MET A 43 12.96 -0.81 3.12
CA MET A 43 13.64 -1.67 4.11
C MET A 43 15.11 -1.90 3.76
N ARG A 44 15.48 -1.91 2.49
CA ARG A 44 16.84 -2.17 2.07
C ARG A 44 17.70 -0.91 1.95
N TYR A 45 17.14 0.19 1.47
CA TYR A 45 17.86 1.39 1.07
C TYR A 45 17.35 2.69 1.71
N GLY A 46 16.13 2.67 2.24
CA GLY A 46 15.44 3.83 2.78
C GLY A 46 15.38 3.87 4.31
N VAL A 47 14.33 4.49 4.83
CA VAL A 47 14.17 4.77 6.27
C VAL A 47 13.90 3.52 7.12
N GLY A 48 13.46 2.42 6.52
CA GLY A 48 13.26 1.15 7.20
C GLY A 48 14.52 0.31 7.38
N LYS A 49 15.67 0.78 6.86
CA LYS A 49 16.91 0.00 6.90
C LYS A 49 17.40 -0.21 8.34
N GLY A 50 17.51 -1.49 8.74
CA GLY A 50 17.99 -1.87 10.07
C GLY A 50 16.89 -1.94 11.13
N GLU A 51 15.64 -1.65 10.78
CA GLU A 51 14.51 -1.83 11.69
C GLU A 51 14.21 -3.32 11.89
N GLU A 52 14.19 -3.74 13.15
CA GLU A 52 13.93 -5.14 13.54
C GLU A 52 12.51 -5.38 14.07
N GLY A 53 11.75 -4.31 14.31
CA GLY A 53 10.38 -4.37 14.77
C GLY A 53 9.36 -4.68 13.67
N VAL A 54 8.11 -4.38 13.96
CA VAL A 54 7.02 -4.39 12.97
C VAL A 54 7.06 -3.08 12.20
N VAL A 55 7.35 -3.14 10.91
CA VAL A 55 7.36 -1.98 10.01
C VAL A 55 6.22 -2.09 9.02
N MET A 56 5.45 -1.05 8.87
CA MET A 56 4.35 -0.98 7.92
C MET A 56 4.56 0.19 6.96
N LEU A 57 4.76 -0.14 5.68
CA LEU A 57 4.72 0.87 4.61
C LEU A 57 3.30 1.03 4.12
N ILE A 58 2.89 2.28 3.90
CA ILE A 58 1.59 2.63 3.30
C ILE A 58 1.84 3.55 2.12
N THR A 59 1.47 3.12 0.91
CA THR A 59 1.51 3.94 -0.29
C THR A 59 0.17 4.65 -0.48
N ILE A 60 0.21 5.99 -0.56
CA ILE A 60 -0.98 6.84 -0.67
C ILE A 60 -1.09 7.33 -2.11
N GLY A 61 -2.03 6.74 -2.84
CA GLY A 61 -2.32 7.04 -4.23
C GLY A 61 -3.82 7.02 -4.52
N THR A 62 -4.20 6.58 -5.70
CA THR A 62 -5.61 6.33 -6.07
C THR A 62 -6.27 5.37 -5.08
N GLY A 63 -5.52 4.33 -4.66
CA GLY A 63 -5.84 3.42 -3.56
C GLY A 63 -4.91 3.63 -2.36
N LEU A 64 -4.93 2.65 -1.44
CA LEU A 64 -4.02 2.50 -0.32
C LEU A 64 -3.32 1.14 -0.43
N GLY A 65 -2.07 1.14 -0.89
CA GLY A 65 -1.24 -0.06 -0.87
C GLY A 65 -0.54 -0.21 0.48
N THR A 66 -0.29 -1.45 0.89
CA THR A 66 0.39 -1.73 2.16
C THR A 66 1.43 -2.83 2.01
N ALA A 67 2.55 -2.70 2.72
CA ALA A 67 3.53 -3.75 2.87
C ALA A 67 3.92 -3.88 4.35
N LEU A 68 3.94 -5.09 4.87
CA LEU A 68 4.19 -5.39 6.27
C LEU A 68 5.50 -6.17 6.42
N PHE A 69 6.31 -5.77 7.39
CA PHE A 69 7.59 -6.40 7.69
C PHE A 69 7.71 -6.71 9.18
N TYR A 70 8.38 -7.79 9.49
CA TYR A 70 8.84 -8.14 10.82
C TYR A 70 10.27 -8.65 10.76
N LYS A 71 11.17 -8.02 11.52
CA LYS A 71 12.62 -8.32 11.50
C LYS A 71 13.21 -8.27 10.09
N GLY A 72 12.82 -7.28 9.31
CA GLY A 72 13.25 -7.11 7.93
C GLY A 72 12.65 -8.11 6.92
N MET A 73 11.87 -9.09 7.38
CA MET A 73 11.20 -10.07 6.52
C MET A 73 9.81 -9.57 6.14
N MET A 74 9.51 -9.59 4.84
CA MET A 74 8.22 -9.19 4.32
C MET A 74 7.15 -10.26 4.57
N ILE A 75 5.97 -9.83 4.98
CA ILE A 75 4.73 -10.60 4.94
C ILE A 75 4.04 -10.20 3.63
N PRO A 76 4.08 -11.06 2.60
CA PRO A 76 3.66 -10.66 1.25
C PRO A 76 2.14 -10.50 1.13
N ASN A 77 1.73 -9.66 0.18
CA ASN A 77 0.33 -9.49 -0.23
C ASN A 77 -0.60 -9.04 0.91
N THR A 78 -0.16 -8.10 1.72
CA THR A 78 -1.02 -7.48 2.74
C THR A 78 -1.86 -6.39 2.08
N GLU A 79 -3.15 -6.63 1.95
CA GLU A 79 -4.12 -5.72 1.29
C GLU A 79 -4.96 -4.97 2.34
N LEU A 80 -4.30 -4.25 3.25
CA LEU A 80 -4.99 -3.58 4.37
C LEU A 80 -5.81 -2.36 3.94
N GLY A 81 -5.61 -1.85 2.73
CA GLY A 81 -6.51 -0.87 2.11
C GLY A 81 -7.93 -1.42 1.90
N HIS A 82 -8.07 -2.75 1.77
CA HIS A 82 -9.35 -3.42 1.61
C HIS A 82 -10.06 -3.75 2.95
N LEU A 83 -9.49 -3.39 4.10
CA LEU A 83 -10.18 -3.53 5.38
C LEU A 83 -11.58 -2.93 5.30
N LEU A 84 -12.55 -3.64 5.85
CA LEU A 84 -13.92 -3.15 5.97
C LEU A 84 -13.94 -1.92 6.88
N TRP A 85 -14.46 -0.82 6.34
CA TRP A 85 -14.63 0.44 7.03
C TRP A 85 -16.12 0.65 7.34
N PRO A 86 -16.48 1.49 8.31
CA PRO A 86 -17.86 1.81 8.59
C PRO A 86 -18.65 2.17 7.32
N HIS A 87 -19.90 1.74 7.27
CA HIS A 87 -20.82 1.87 6.12
C HIS A 87 -20.53 0.93 4.93
N GLY A 88 -19.83 -0.21 5.17
CA GLY A 88 -19.64 -1.26 4.17
C GLY A 88 -18.68 -0.91 3.02
N LYS A 89 -17.86 0.14 3.20
CA LYS A 89 -16.82 0.54 2.24
C LYS A 89 -15.47 -0.04 2.65
N SER A 90 -14.50 -0.07 1.72
CA SER A 90 -13.11 -0.32 2.07
C SER A 90 -12.45 0.91 2.71
N ALA A 91 -11.39 0.70 3.48
CA ALA A 91 -10.58 1.77 4.04
C ALA A 91 -10.04 2.70 2.94
N GLU A 92 -9.58 2.15 1.81
CA GLU A 92 -9.11 2.95 0.67
C GLU A 92 -10.22 3.81 0.05
N ALA A 93 -11.46 3.30 -0.03
CA ALA A 93 -12.60 4.07 -0.53
C ALA A 93 -12.94 5.28 0.38
N TYR A 94 -12.43 5.30 1.60
CA TYR A 94 -12.62 6.36 2.60
C TYR A 94 -11.40 7.27 2.74
N ALA A 95 -10.19 6.74 2.74
CA ALA A 95 -8.98 7.42 3.18
C ALA A 95 -7.87 7.54 2.11
N SER A 96 -8.06 7.03 0.87
CA SER A 96 -7.08 7.21 -0.21
C SER A 96 -7.09 8.63 -0.80
N SER A 97 -6.05 8.98 -1.55
CA SER A 97 -6.04 10.22 -2.36
C SER A 97 -7.16 10.22 -3.40
N GLY A 98 -7.42 9.07 -4.05
CA GLY A 98 -8.55 8.92 -4.95
C GLY A 98 -9.90 9.15 -4.28
N ALA A 99 -10.05 8.76 -3.01
CA ALA A 99 -11.26 9.07 -2.23
C ALA A 99 -11.41 10.59 -2.00
N ARG A 100 -10.30 11.29 -1.67
CA ARG A 100 -10.30 12.76 -1.52
C ARG A 100 -10.78 13.45 -2.79
N GLU A 101 -10.24 13.07 -3.93
CA GLU A 101 -10.60 13.67 -5.23
C GLU A 101 -12.06 13.39 -5.61
N ARG A 102 -12.51 12.15 -5.49
CA ARG A 102 -13.87 11.73 -5.79
C ARG A 102 -14.90 12.44 -4.91
N LEU A 103 -14.60 12.60 -3.63
CA LEU A 103 -15.49 13.24 -2.65
C LEU A 103 -15.33 14.76 -2.60
N LYS A 104 -14.34 15.30 -3.31
CA LYS A 104 -13.99 16.75 -3.34
C LYS A 104 -13.79 17.35 -1.96
N ILE A 105 -13.23 16.56 -1.03
CA ILE A 105 -12.95 17.01 0.34
C ILE A 105 -11.60 17.74 0.42
N SER A 106 -11.45 18.62 1.41
CA SER A 106 -10.21 19.33 1.67
C SER A 106 -9.09 18.36 2.12
N ARG A 107 -7.81 18.78 1.97
CA ARG A 107 -6.69 18.01 2.52
C ARG A 107 -6.78 17.82 4.02
N LYS A 108 -7.27 18.83 4.75
CA LYS A 108 -7.46 18.73 6.20
C LYS A 108 -8.45 17.64 6.55
N GLU A 109 -9.63 17.64 5.94
CA GLU A 109 -10.65 16.60 6.17
C GLU A 109 -10.15 15.22 5.75
N TRP A 110 -9.41 15.14 4.64
CA TRP A 110 -8.80 13.89 4.21
C TRP A 110 -7.75 13.40 5.21
N ALA A 111 -6.91 14.29 5.76
CA ALA A 111 -5.90 13.95 6.76
C ALA A 111 -6.54 13.36 8.03
N GLU A 112 -7.65 13.92 8.49
CA GLU A 112 -8.42 13.37 9.62
C GLU A 112 -8.90 11.93 9.34
N ARG A 113 -9.38 11.67 8.11
CA ARG A 113 -9.78 10.33 7.68
C ARG A 113 -8.60 9.37 7.61
N PHE A 114 -7.49 9.80 7.02
CA PHE A 114 -6.28 9.01 6.91
C PHE A 114 -5.67 8.72 8.29
N ASN A 115 -5.66 9.69 9.19
CA ASN A 115 -5.24 9.48 10.57
C ASN A 115 -6.11 8.44 11.29
N GLY A 116 -7.42 8.46 11.08
CA GLY A 116 -8.32 7.42 11.59
C GLY A 116 -7.95 6.01 11.09
N TYR A 117 -7.51 5.90 9.84
CA TYR A 117 -7.01 4.65 9.27
C TYR A 117 -5.69 4.22 9.92
N LEU A 118 -4.73 5.14 10.11
CA LEU A 118 -3.47 4.85 10.81
C LEU A 118 -3.70 4.36 12.23
N LEU A 119 -4.55 5.05 13.00
CA LEU A 119 -4.90 4.66 14.37
C LEU A 119 -5.56 3.27 14.43
N HIS A 120 -6.33 2.91 13.40
CA HIS A 120 -6.91 1.56 13.31
C HIS A 120 -5.84 0.50 13.08
N LEU A 121 -4.91 0.75 12.16
CA LEU A 121 -3.78 -0.15 11.91
C LEU A 121 -2.86 -0.26 13.14
N GLU A 122 -2.61 0.85 13.82
CA GLU A 122 -1.83 0.86 15.06
C GLU A 122 -2.44 -0.06 16.13
N ARG A 123 -3.76 -0.04 16.29
CA ARG A 123 -4.46 -0.93 17.23
C ARG A 123 -4.40 -2.41 16.84
N LEU A 124 -4.35 -2.71 15.55
CA LEU A 124 -4.37 -4.08 15.06
C LEU A 124 -2.97 -4.72 15.04
N PHE A 125 -1.95 -3.95 14.72
CA PHE A 125 -0.62 -4.47 14.44
C PHE A 125 0.47 -3.96 15.39
N SER A 126 0.22 -2.87 16.14
CA SER A 126 1.20 -2.21 17.02
C SER A 126 2.56 -2.02 16.32
N PRO A 127 2.61 -1.38 15.14
CA PRO A 127 3.86 -1.23 14.42
C PRO A 127 4.82 -0.31 15.16
N ASP A 128 6.11 -0.62 15.09
CA ASP A 128 7.19 0.21 15.63
C ASP A 128 7.48 1.39 14.69
N LEU A 129 7.19 1.23 13.37
CA LEU A 129 7.39 2.27 12.38
C LEU A 129 6.32 2.22 11.29
N PHE A 130 5.71 3.39 11.00
CA PHE A 130 4.98 3.63 9.75
C PHE A 130 5.86 4.36 8.75
N ILE A 131 5.94 3.86 7.53
CA ILE A 131 6.58 4.52 6.39
C ILE A 131 5.48 4.96 5.43
N LEU A 132 5.37 6.26 5.19
CA LEU A 132 4.36 6.82 4.29
C LEU A 132 4.98 7.13 2.94
N GLY A 133 4.50 6.45 1.89
CA GLY A 133 4.93 6.60 0.51
C GLY A 133 3.80 7.06 -0.42
N GLY A 134 4.10 7.05 -1.72
CA GLY A 134 3.13 7.46 -2.75
C GLY A 134 3.05 8.96 -3.01
N GLY A 135 2.16 9.35 -3.90
CA GLY A 135 2.08 10.73 -4.40
C GLY A 135 1.73 11.78 -3.36
N GLU A 136 0.93 11.44 -2.36
CA GLU A 136 0.52 12.37 -1.30
C GLU A 136 1.58 12.53 -0.20
N SER A 137 2.53 11.60 -0.04
CA SER A 137 3.56 11.71 1.00
C SER A 137 4.40 12.99 0.89
N LYS A 138 4.62 13.52 -0.32
CA LYS A 138 5.32 14.80 -0.56
C LYS A 138 4.63 16.02 0.05
N PHE A 139 3.37 15.91 0.44
CA PHE A 139 2.60 16.97 1.08
C PHE A 139 2.42 16.76 2.58
N PHE A 140 3.17 15.82 3.19
CA PHE A 140 3.03 15.46 4.59
C PHE A 140 3.02 16.66 5.54
N GLU A 141 3.92 17.63 5.31
CA GLU A 141 3.99 18.87 6.10
C GLU A 141 2.69 19.70 6.10
N GLN A 142 1.83 19.52 5.10
CA GLN A 142 0.56 20.27 5.00
C GLN A 142 -0.59 19.64 5.78
N TYR A 143 -0.44 18.39 6.22
CA TYR A 143 -1.51 17.66 6.91
C TYR A 143 -1.06 16.93 8.17
N LYS A 144 0.22 16.97 8.52
CA LYS A 144 0.66 16.50 9.84
C LYS A 144 0.05 17.41 10.91
N SER A 145 -0.63 16.85 11.87
CA SER A 145 -1.20 17.55 13.04
C SER A 145 -0.34 17.35 14.25
#